data_f4edd253bb01fb5203554bff697029de
#
_entry.id   f4edd253bb01fb5203554bff697029de
#
_cell.length_a   1.000
_cell.length_b   1.000
_cell.length_c   1.000
_cell.angle_alpha   90.00
_cell.angle_beta   90.00
_cell.angle_gamma   90.00
#
_symmetry.space_group_name_H-M   'P 1'
#
loop_
_entity.id
_entity.type
_entity.pdbx_description
1 polymer ?
#
loop_
_entity_poly.entity_id
_entity_poly.type
_entity_poly.pdbx_seq_one_letter_code
_entity_poly.pdbx_strand_id
1 'polypeptide(L)'
;MINLHIFCDQFDFSAVEGAFEREFVSDVPLSAEIIFVSADEIKELNAKHRNKNAVTDVLSFPTLDDIRGKALKAADFPYDIDEDGSLFIGSIAVCEQRAHEQAEEFGHSYERELHYLVVHGLCHLLGYDHEDEADKAEMREKEERILGRMGITR
;
A
#
# COMPACT_ATOMS: atom_id res chain seq x y z
N MET A 1 14.89 1.03 14.38
CA MET A 1 13.98 2.18 14.31
C MET A 1 12.94 1.95 13.21
N ILE A 2 11.67 2.11 13.52
CA ILE A 2 10.60 1.91 12.54
C ILE A 2 10.39 3.23 11.80
N ASN A 3 10.58 3.19 10.49
CA ASN A 3 10.43 4.36 9.63
C ASN A 3 9.07 4.43 8.93
N LEU A 4 8.28 3.37 9.05
CA LEU A 4 6.93 3.29 8.50
C LEU A 4 5.99 2.70 9.55
N HIS A 5 4.89 3.39 9.81
CA HIS A 5 3.82 2.92 10.68
C HIS A 5 2.58 2.63 9.86
N ILE A 6 2.07 1.41 9.94
CA ILE A 6 0.84 1.01 9.27
C ILE A 6 -0.26 0.90 10.32
N PHE A 7 -1.25 1.78 10.24
CA PHE A 7 -2.38 1.78 11.16
C PHE A 7 -3.49 0.87 10.62
N CYS A 8 -3.75 -0.21 11.35
CA CYS A 8 -4.80 -1.16 11.02
C CYS A 8 -5.29 -1.83 12.30
N ASP A 9 -6.60 -1.80 12.56
CA ASP A 9 -7.19 -2.34 13.79
C ASP A 9 -7.33 -3.87 13.77
N GLN A 10 -7.40 -4.47 12.59
CA GLN A 10 -7.82 -5.86 12.43
C GLN A 10 -6.68 -6.82 12.08
N PHE A 11 -5.50 -6.32 11.79
CA PHE A 11 -4.40 -7.15 11.33
C PHE A 11 -3.06 -6.49 11.66
N ASP A 12 -2.05 -7.32 11.94
CA ASP A 12 -0.70 -6.85 12.25
C ASP A 12 0.18 -6.90 10.99
N PHE A 13 0.58 -5.72 10.50
CA PHE A 13 1.45 -5.57 9.34
C PHE A 13 2.90 -5.22 9.70
N SER A 14 3.35 -5.55 10.90
CA SER A 14 4.72 -5.24 11.33
C SER A 14 5.80 -5.82 10.40
N ALA A 15 5.55 -6.99 9.82
CA ALA A 15 6.48 -7.58 8.85
C ALA A 15 6.61 -6.72 7.59
N VAL A 16 5.51 -6.11 7.14
CA VAL A 16 5.51 -5.21 6.00
C VAL A 16 6.27 -3.93 6.34
N GLU A 17 6.04 -3.37 7.53
CA GLU A 17 6.75 -2.17 7.99
C GLU A 17 8.27 -2.38 7.91
N GLY A 18 8.76 -3.50 8.45
CA GLY A 18 10.18 -3.82 8.41
C GLY A 18 10.72 -4.02 7.00
N ALA A 19 9.95 -4.64 6.13
CA ALA A 19 10.36 -4.91 4.75
C ALA A 19 10.48 -3.63 3.91
N PHE A 20 9.78 -2.56 4.28
CA PHE A 20 9.82 -1.29 3.57
C PHE A 20 10.91 -0.33 4.04
N GLU A 21 11.57 -0.58 5.18
CA GLU A 21 12.53 0.35 5.77
C GLU A 21 13.59 0.90 4.82
N ARG A 22 14.02 0.10 3.84
CA ARG A 22 15.07 0.48 2.90
C ARG A 22 14.55 0.93 1.55
N GLU A 23 13.24 1.06 1.42
CA GLU A 23 12.61 1.38 0.13
C GLU A 23 12.32 2.86 -0.06
N PHE A 24 12.58 3.67 0.95
CA PHE A 24 12.40 5.12 0.86
C PHE A 24 13.43 5.83 1.74
N VAL A 25 13.63 7.11 1.47
CA VAL A 25 14.45 8.00 2.29
C VAL A 25 13.55 9.11 2.81
N SER A 26 13.51 9.31 4.12
CA SER A 26 12.68 10.33 4.74
C SER A 26 13.35 10.86 6.00
N ASP A 27 13.17 12.15 6.28
CA ASP A 27 13.68 12.76 7.52
C ASP A 27 12.71 12.60 8.70
N VAL A 28 11.53 12.03 8.46
CA VAL A 28 10.55 11.69 9.52
C VAL A 28 9.95 10.33 9.23
N PRO A 29 9.38 9.64 10.23
CA PRO A 29 8.64 8.41 9.98
C PRO A 29 7.46 8.66 9.05
N LEU A 30 7.14 7.66 8.22
CA LEU A 30 5.96 7.69 7.37
C LEU A 30 4.82 6.94 8.04
N SER A 31 3.58 7.31 7.72
CA SER A 31 2.41 6.56 8.18
C SER A 31 1.45 6.31 7.03
N ALA A 32 0.76 5.18 7.10
CA ALA A 32 -0.29 4.81 6.16
C ALA A 32 -1.43 4.14 6.94
N GLU A 33 -2.64 4.23 6.42
CA GLU A 33 -3.81 3.61 7.03
C GLU A 33 -4.34 2.51 6.12
N ILE A 34 -4.69 1.36 6.71
CA ILE A 34 -5.34 0.27 5.99
C ILE A 34 -6.72 0.08 6.57
N ILE A 35 -7.72 0.09 5.70
CA ILE A 35 -9.12 -0.16 6.08
C ILE A 35 -9.64 -1.34 5.29
N PHE A 36 -10.43 -2.19 5.97
CA PHE A 36 -11.11 -3.30 5.32
C PHE A 36 -12.52 -2.87 4.99
N VAL A 37 -12.95 -3.14 3.77
CA VAL A 37 -14.26 -2.74 3.26
C VAL A 37 -14.97 -3.93 2.61
N SER A 38 -16.29 -3.83 2.50
CA SER A 38 -17.10 -4.84 1.82
C SER A 38 -16.97 -4.73 0.29
N ALA A 39 -17.46 -5.76 -0.41
CA ALA A 39 -17.51 -5.74 -1.87
C ALA A 39 -18.33 -4.55 -2.39
N ASP A 40 -19.47 -4.26 -1.76
CA ASP A 40 -20.31 -3.12 -2.15
C ASP A 40 -19.60 -1.79 -1.93
N GLU A 41 -18.94 -1.64 -0.79
CA GLU A 41 -18.20 -0.42 -0.46
C GLU A 41 -17.05 -0.17 -1.43
N ILE A 42 -16.26 -1.20 -1.76
CA ILE A 42 -15.12 -1.01 -2.66
C ILE A 42 -15.56 -0.75 -4.10
N LYS A 43 -16.69 -1.34 -4.50
CA LYS A 43 -17.30 -1.08 -5.80
C LYS A 43 -17.70 0.40 -5.93
N GLU A 44 -18.30 0.94 -4.87
CA GLU A 44 -18.70 2.33 -4.81
C GLU A 44 -17.50 3.27 -4.84
N LEU A 45 -16.45 2.96 -4.07
CA LEU A 45 -15.20 3.71 -4.07
C LEU A 45 -14.53 3.68 -5.45
N ASN A 46 -14.51 2.52 -6.09
CA ASN A 46 -13.92 2.34 -7.42
C ASN A 46 -14.68 3.16 -8.48
N ALA A 47 -16.02 3.17 -8.42
CA ALA A 47 -16.83 3.97 -9.31
C ALA A 47 -16.57 5.47 -9.12
N LYS A 48 -16.49 5.91 -7.88
CA LYS A 48 -16.31 7.33 -7.53
C LYS A 48 -14.92 7.86 -7.88
N HIS A 49 -13.88 7.09 -7.61
CA HIS A 49 -12.49 7.56 -7.71
C HIS A 49 -11.79 7.12 -9.00
N ARG A 50 -12.22 6.05 -9.64
CA ARG A 50 -11.58 5.49 -10.83
C ARG A 50 -12.51 5.32 -12.02
N ASN A 51 -13.76 5.74 -11.90
CA ASN A 51 -14.79 5.58 -12.94
C ASN A 51 -15.04 4.13 -13.37
N LYS A 52 -14.80 3.19 -12.45
CA LYS A 52 -15.01 1.76 -12.71
C LYS A 52 -16.08 1.22 -11.77
N ASN A 53 -17.25 0.89 -12.30
CA ASN A 53 -18.33 0.33 -11.50
C ASN A 53 -18.16 -1.18 -11.34
N ALA A 54 -17.11 -1.56 -10.59
CA ALA A 54 -16.75 -2.96 -10.40
C ALA A 54 -16.09 -3.17 -9.03
N VAL A 55 -16.24 -4.37 -8.48
CA VAL A 55 -15.53 -4.81 -7.30
C VAL A 55 -14.06 -5.02 -7.66
N THR A 56 -13.16 -4.56 -6.80
CA THR A 56 -11.72 -4.82 -6.93
C THR A 56 -11.18 -5.36 -5.59
N ASP A 57 -9.93 -5.76 -5.57
CA ASP A 57 -9.28 -6.30 -4.37
C ASP A 57 -8.74 -5.19 -3.45
N VAL A 58 -8.13 -4.17 -4.02
CA VAL A 58 -7.46 -3.11 -3.27
C VAL A 58 -7.56 -1.78 -4.03
N LEU A 59 -7.71 -0.69 -3.29
CA LEU A 59 -7.63 0.67 -3.81
C LEU A 59 -6.71 1.49 -2.93
N SER A 60 -5.81 2.24 -3.56
CA SER A 60 -4.86 3.11 -2.87
C SER A 60 -5.23 4.58 -3.09
N PHE A 61 -5.13 5.36 -2.02
CA PHE A 61 -5.45 6.80 -2.03
C PHE A 61 -4.24 7.59 -1.55
N PRO A 62 -3.26 7.85 -2.45
CA PRO A 62 -2.07 8.64 -2.09
C PRO A 62 -2.43 10.07 -1.70
N THR A 63 -1.75 10.61 -0.70
CA THR A 63 -1.91 12.01 -0.30
C THR A 63 -0.78 12.90 -0.81
N LEU A 64 0.32 12.29 -1.28
CA LEU A 64 1.49 13.01 -1.78
C LEU A 64 1.64 12.79 -3.28
N ASP A 65 2.04 13.83 -4.01
CA ASP A 65 2.23 13.78 -5.45
C ASP A 65 3.72 13.84 -5.81
N ASP A 66 4.09 13.24 -6.94
CA ASP A 66 5.42 13.34 -7.55
C ASP A 66 6.56 12.95 -6.63
N ILE A 67 6.37 11.92 -5.81
CA ILE A 67 7.36 11.51 -4.81
C ILE A 67 8.18 10.29 -5.22
N ARG A 68 7.88 9.66 -6.34
CA ARG A 68 8.56 8.43 -6.78
C ARG A 68 10.08 8.61 -6.78
N GLY A 69 10.77 7.78 -6.00
CA GLY A 69 12.23 7.77 -5.93
C GLY A 69 12.88 8.98 -5.29
N LYS A 70 12.09 9.89 -4.72
CA LYS A 70 12.61 11.12 -4.11
C LYS A 70 12.75 10.96 -2.59
N ALA A 71 13.73 11.65 -2.01
CA ALA A 71 13.83 11.78 -0.57
C ALA A 71 12.66 12.64 -0.07
N LEU A 72 12.01 12.17 1.00
CA LEU A 72 10.85 12.84 1.58
C LEU A 72 11.29 13.71 2.76
N LYS A 73 10.92 14.99 2.72
CA LYS A 73 11.25 15.95 3.79
C LYS A 73 9.96 16.52 4.37
N ALA A 74 9.83 16.47 5.68
CA ALA A 74 8.66 16.99 6.37
C ALA A 74 8.35 18.44 6.00
N ALA A 75 9.39 19.25 5.78
CA ALA A 75 9.24 20.65 5.42
C ALA A 75 8.53 20.86 4.09
N ASP A 76 8.59 19.89 3.18
CA ASP A 76 7.92 19.95 1.87
C ASP A 76 6.43 19.61 1.95
N PHE A 77 5.97 19.03 3.08
CA PHE A 77 4.61 18.54 3.25
C PHE A 77 4.03 18.99 4.61
N PRO A 78 3.98 20.29 4.90
CA PRO A 78 3.59 20.77 6.23
C PRO A 78 2.15 20.44 6.63
N TYR A 79 1.28 20.16 5.65
CA TYR A 79 -0.13 19.86 5.91
C TYR A 79 -0.40 18.35 6.05
N ASP A 80 0.61 17.51 5.82
CA ASP A 80 0.48 16.05 5.86
C ASP A 80 1.19 15.42 7.05
N ILE A 81 1.63 16.24 8.00
CA ILE A 81 2.26 15.75 9.24
C ILE A 81 1.18 15.51 10.28
N ASP A 82 1.10 14.28 10.79
CA ASP A 82 0.14 13.89 11.81
C ASP A 82 0.56 14.36 13.21
N GLU A 83 -0.34 14.23 14.17
CA GLU A 83 -0.11 14.61 15.56
C GLU A 83 1.09 13.88 16.19
N ASP A 84 1.36 12.66 15.75
CA ASP A 84 2.50 11.87 16.23
C ASP A 84 3.83 12.25 15.57
N GLY A 85 3.83 13.24 14.67
CA GLY A 85 5.02 13.70 13.97
C GLY A 85 5.36 12.92 12.71
N SER A 86 4.55 11.94 12.31
CA SER A 86 4.78 11.17 11.08
C SER A 86 4.18 11.86 9.87
N LEU A 87 4.76 11.61 8.69
CA LEU A 87 4.25 12.09 7.41
C LEU A 87 3.24 11.07 6.89
N PHE A 88 1.99 11.48 6.79
CA PHE A 88 0.92 10.61 6.30
C PHE A 88 0.97 10.50 4.77
N ILE A 89 1.14 9.29 4.24
CA ILE A 89 1.31 9.08 2.80
C ILE A 89 0.04 8.57 2.10
N GLY A 90 -0.96 8.16 2.86
CA GLY A 90 -2.25 7.79 2.27
C GLY A 90 -2.94 6.61 2.93
N SER A 91 -4.06 6.23 2.32
CA SER A 91 -4.91 5.14 2.80
C SER A 91 -5.02 4.04 1.75
N ILE A 92 -5.19 2.81 2.23
CA ILE A 92 -5.38 1.63 1.38
C ILE A 92 -6.67 0.94 1.83
N ALA A 93 -7.62 0.78 0.92
CA ALA A 93 -8.85 0.05 1.16
C ALA A 93 -8.71 -1.36 0.59
N VAL A 94 -8.91 -2.38 1.41
CA VAL A 94 -8.81 -3.79 1.04
C VAL A 94 -10.19 -4.43 1.14
N CYS A 95 -10.62 -5.10 0.06
CA CYS A 95 -11.84 -5.89 0.07
C CYS A 95 -11.53 -7.28 0.61
N GLU A 96 -11.95 -7.57 1.85
CA GLU A 96 -11.69 -8.87 2.49
C GLU A 96 -12.23 -10.03 1.68
N GLN A 97 -13.46 -9.90 1.17
CA GLN A 97 -14.10 -10.95 0.38
C GLN A 97 -13.26 -11.29 -0.85
N ARG A 98 -12.82 -10.29 -1.59
CA ARG A 98 -12.02 -10.50 -2.80
C ARG A 98 -10.64 -11.06 -2.47
N ALA A 99 -10.05 -10.64 -1.35
CA ALA A 99 -8.77 -11.18 -0.89
C ALA A 99 -8.88 -12.67 -0.54
N HIS A 100 -9.96 -13.09 0.11
CA HIS A 100 -10.22 -14.51 0.39
C HIS A 100 -10.37 -15.32 -0.89
N GLU A 101 -11.14 -14.80 -1.86
CA GLU A 101 -11.35 -15.45 -3.16
C GLU A 101 -10.02 -15.64 -3.88
N GLN A 102 -9.20 -14.59 -3.92
CA GLN A 102 -7.90 -14.64 -4.61
C GLN A 102 -6.92 -15.58 -3.91
N ALA A 103 -6.90 -15.61 -2.59
CA ALA A 103 -6.06 -16.55 -1.84
C ALA A 103 -6.39 -17.98 -2.24
N GLU A 104 -7.67 -18.30 -2.32
CA GLU A 104 -8.15 -19.62 -2.74
C GLU A 104 -7.75 -19.92 -4.19
N GLU A 105 -7.99 -18.95 -5.10
CA GLU A 105 -7.63 -19.10 -6.52
C GLU A 105 -6.14 -19.36 -6.73
N PHE A 106 -5.28 -18.68 -5.97
CA PHE A 106 -3.82 -18.82 -6.10
C PHE A 106 -3.23 -19.92 -5.22
N GLY A 107 -4.05 -20.60 -4.42
CA GLY A 107 -3.61 -21.72 -3.59
C GLY A 107 -2.69 -21.34 -2.44
N HIS A 108 -2.88 -20.14 -1.86
CA HIS A 108 -2.12 -19.73 -0.68
C HIS A 108 -3.03 -19.13 0.41
N SER A 109 -2.44 -18.79 1.56
CA SER A 109 -3.21 -18.32 2.71
C SER A 109 -3.78 -16.91 2.49
N TYR A 110 -4.85 -16.60 3.19
CA TYR A 110 -5.42 -15.26 3.22
C TYR A 110 -4.39 -14.23 3.73
N GLU A 111 -3.64 -14.59 4.77
CA GLU A 111 -2.59 -13.72 5.32
C GLU A 111 -1.56 -13.35 4.24
N ARG A 112 -1.13 -14.32 3.46
CA ARG A 112 -0.18 -14.10 2.36
C ARG A 112 -0.77 -13.16 1.29
N GLU A 113 -2.03 -13.34 0.94
CA GLU A 113 -2.70 -12.47 -0.02
C GLU A 113 -2.82 -11.04 0.52
N LEU A 114 -3.15 -10.88 1.80
CA LEU A 114 -3.19 -9.55 2.45
C LEU A 114 -1.83 -8.86 2.37
N HIS A 115 -0.76 -9.57 2.67
CA HIS A 115 0.59 -9.01 2.58
C HIS A 115 0.89 -8.53 1.16
N TYR A 116 0.55 -9.34 0.16
CA TYR A 116 0.75 -8.97 -1.23
C TYR A 116 -0.02 -7.69 -1.59
N LEU A 117 -1.32 -7.63 -1.25
CA LEU A 117 -2.17 -6.48 -1.56
C LEU A 117 -1.70 -5.20 -0.87
N VAL A 118 -1.26 -5.31 0.37
CA VAL A 118 -0.77 -4.16 1.13
C VAL A 118 0.58 -3.67 0.58
N VAL A 119 1.49 -4.57 0.23
CA VAL A 119 2.76 -4.18 -0.41
C VAL A 119 2.47 -3.46 -1.73
N HIS A 120 1.57 -3.98 -2.53
CA HIS A 120 1.15 -3.36 -3.79
C HIS A 120 0.60 -1.95 -3.56
N GLY A 121 -0.31 -1.81 -2.59
CA GLY A 121 -0.90 -0.52 -2.23
C GLY A 121 0.12 0.48 -1.73
N LEU A 122 1.06 0.05 -0.88
CA LEU A 122 2.11 0.94 -0.36
C LEU A 122 3.05 1.41 -1.48
N CYS A 123 3.35 0.57 -2.45
CA CYS A 123 4.12 1.00 -3.62
C CYS A 123 3.41 2.12 -4.37
N HIS A 124 2.10 2.03 -4.52
CA HIS A 124 1.31 3.13 -5.10
C HIS A 124 1.38 4.39 -4.26
N LEU A 125 1.31 4.27 -2.93
CA LEU A 125 1.41 5.44 -2.04
C LEU A 125 2.76 6.13 -2.15
N LEU A 126 3.82 5.38 -2.48
CA LEU A 126 5.15 5.93 -2.71
C LEU A 126 5.36 6.45 -4.14
N GLY A 127 4.33 6.44 -4.96
CA GLY A 127 4.35 7.03 -6.29
C GLY A 127 4.60 6.07 -7.44
N TYR A 128 4.74 4.77 -7.18
CA TYR A 128 4.91 3.78 -8.24
C TYR A 128 3.55 3.46 -8.87
N ASP A 129 3.55 3.17 -10.14
CA ASP A 129 2.33 2.91 -10.89
C ASP A 129 2.59 1.86 -11.96
N HIS A 130 1.53 1.45 -12.67
CA HIS A 130 1.61 0.45 -13.73
C HIS A 130 0.91 0.92 -15.01
N GLU A 131 1.08 2.20 -15.36
CA GLU A 131 0.44 2.80 -16.53
C GLU A 131 1.05 2.30 -17.84
N ASP A 132 2.39 2.22 -17.93
CA ASP A 132 3.07 1.70 -19.11
C ASP A 132 3.97 0.52 -18.74
N GLU A 133 4.63 -0.09 -19.73
CA GLU A 133 5.46 -1.29 -19.51
C GLU A 133 6.68 -1.01 -18.62
N ALA A 134 7.29 0.17 -18.74
CA ALA A 134 8.42 0.55 -17.91
C ALA A 134 7.99 0.74 -16.45
N ASP A 135 6.86 1.39 -16.23
CA ASP A 135 6.28 1.60 -14.90
C ASP A 135 5.91 0.26 -14.26
N LYS A 136 5.29 -0.64 -15.02
CA LYS A 136 4.92 -1.98 -14.54
C LYS A 136 6.16 -2.77 -14.11
N ALA A 137 7.22 -2.73 -14.90
CA ALA A 137 8.45 -3.45 -14.61
C ALA A 137 9.11 -2.91 -13.34
N GLU A 138 9.18 -1.59 -13.19
CA GLU A 138 9.75 -0.94 -12.01
C GLU A 138 8.96 -1.28 -10.75
N MET A 139 7.65 -1.19 -10.81
CA MET A 139 6.77 -1.51 -9.68
C MET A 139 6.86 -2.98 -9.29
N ARG A 140 6.83 -3.88 -10.27
CA ARG A 140 6.96 -5.32 -10.03
C ARG A 140 8.29 -5.67 -9.36
N GLU A 141 9.39 -5.10 -9.84
CA GLU A 141 10.70 -5.32 -9.25
C GLU A 141 10.74 -4.90 -7.78
N LYS A 142 10.14 -3.76 -7.47
CA LYS A 142 10.05 -3.25 -6.11
C LYS A 142 9.20 -4.17 -5.22
N GLU A 143 8.03 -4.57 -5.70
CA GLU A 143 7.16 -5.48 -4.98
C GLU A 143 7.85 -6.82 -4.69
N GLU A 144 8.50 -7.41 -5.68
CA GLU A 144 9.20 -8.69 -5.53
C GLU A 144 10.35 -8.60 -4.53
N ARG A 145 11.08 -7.50 -4.54
CA ARG A 145 12.17 -7.27 -3.58
C ARG A 145 11.64 -7.19 -2.15
N ILE A 146 10.56 -6.44 -1.94
CA ILE A 146 9.95 -6.28 -0.62
C ILE A 146 9.36 -7.61 -0.14
N LEU A 147 8.58 -8.27 -0.98
CA LEU A 147 7.98 -9.57 -0.65
C LEU A 147 9.04 -10.62 -0.39
N GLY A 148 10.15 -10.59 -1.14
CA GLY A 148 11.28 -11.51 -0.94
C GLY A 148 11.88 -11.40 0.46
N ARG A 149 11.92 -10.19 1.02
CA ARG A 149 12.39 -9.99 2.41
C ARG A 149 11.45 -10.62 3.43
N MET A 150 10.20 -10.80 3.07
CA MET A 150 9.18 -11.43 3.92
C MET A 150 9.05 -12.93 3.66
N GLY A 151 9.81 -13.47 2.72
CA GLY A 151 9.71 -14.87 2.32
C GLY A 151 8.46 -15.19 1.52
N ILE A 152 7.89 -14.20 0.85
CA ILE A 152 6.64 -14.34 0.08
C ILE A 152 6.93 -14.25 -1.41
N THR A 153 6.36 -15.21 -2.16
CA THR A 153 6.35 -15.18 -3.63
C THR A 153 4.91 -15.33 -4.10
N ARG A 154 4.58 -14.76 -5.23
CA ARG A 154 3.24 -14.90 -5.78
C ARG A 154 3.20 -15.57 -7.13
#